data_19d2d02a579d618cb3b721fffac01888
#
_entry.id   19d2d02a579d618cb3b721fffac01888
#
_cell.length_a   1.000
_cell.length_b   1.000
_cell.length_c   1.000
_cell.angle_alpha   90.00
_cell.angle_beta   90.00
_cell.angle_gamma   90.00
#
_symmetry.space_group_name_H-M   'P 1'
#
loop_
_entity.id
_entity.type
_entity.pdbx_description
1 polymer ?
#
loop_
_entity_poly.entity_id
_entity_poly.type
_entity_poly.pdbx_seq_one_letter_code
_entity_poly.pdbx_strand_id
1 'polypeptide(L)'
;GILRQCIHDGFGLTRFGETLSGPEYAQRFIDEAREAGIEASVDTTVIGLDRDRTVTAVSRKGLVQYQADAVILTMGCRERTRGALSIPGERPSGVFTAGVAQAYINLKNKMIGRRAVILGSGDIGMIMARRLTLEGAKVDAVFEILPYASGLPRNIQQCLKDYGIPLYLSHT
;
A
#
# COMPACT_ATOMS: atom_id res chain seq x y z
N GLY A 1 -9.92 1.56 -1.39
CA GLY A 1 -8.79 0.65 -1.39
C GLY A 1 -7.46 1.40 -1.25
N ILE A 2 -6.38 0.68 -1.30
CA ILE A 2 -5.03 1.23 -1.06
C ILE A 2 -4.59 2.29 -2.09
N LEU A 3 -5.10 2.25 -3.30
CA LEU A 3 -4.79 3.23 -4.34
C LEU A 3 -5.07 4.67 -3.93
N ARG A 4 -6.04 4.92 -3.06
CA ARG A 4 -6.36 6.28 -2.59
C ARG A 4 -5.21 6.94 -1.83
N GLN A 5 -4.33 6.17 -1.20
CA GLN A 5 -3.16 6.70 -0.50
C GLN A 5 -1.90 6.74 -1.37
N CYS A 6 -1.91 6.12 -2.54
CA CYS A 6 -0.80 6.10 -3.49
C CYS A 6 -0.82 7.36 -4.36
N ILE A 7 -0.50 8.52 -3.77
CA ILE A 7 -0.54 9.81 -4.47
C ILE A 7 0.64 10.03 -5.43
N HIS A 8 1.61 9.12 -5.45
CA HIS A 8 2.70 9.12 -6.43
C HIS A 8 2.19 8.68 -7.81
N ASP A 9 2.90 9.04 -8.85
CA ASP A 9 2.67 8.64 -10.22
C ASP A 9 3.15 7.20 -10.51
N GLY A 10 2.90 6.76 -11.74
CA GLY A 10 3.36 5.46 -12.28
C GLY A 10 2.26 4.44 -12.49
N PHE A 11 1.01 4.81 -12.29
CA PHE A 11 -0.15 3.98 -12.63
C PHE A 11 -0.66 4.28 -14.04
N GLY A 12 -1.26 3.30 -14.68
CA GLY A 12 -2.03 3.49 -15.90
C GLY A 12 -1.25 3.42 -17.21
N LEU A 13 0.08 3.44 -17.19
CA LEU A 13 0.90 3.49 -18.40
C LEU A 13 0.56 2.39 -19.41
N THR A 14 0.45 1.14 -18.95
CA THR A 14 0.13 -0.02 -19.81
C THR A 14 -1.34 -0.02 -20.24
N ARG A 15 -2.26 0.35 -19.37
CA ARG A 15 -3.71 0.26 -19.64
C ARG A 15 -4.25 1.46 -20.40
N PHE A 16 -3.78 2.67 -20.06
CA PHE A 16 -4.33 3.93 -20.57
C PHE A 16 -3.33 4.72 -21.42
N GLY A 17 -2.06 4.30 -21.51
CA GLY A 17 -1.01 5.07 -22.18
C GLY A 17 -0.62 6.36 -21.47
N GLU A 18 -1.10 6.57 -20.25
CA GLU A 18 -0.92 7.78 -19.45
C GLU A 18 -0.32 7.44 -18.08
N THR A 19 0.45 8.37 -17.53
CA THR A 19 0.96 8.25 -16.16
C THR A 19 0.01 8.93 -15.20
N LEU A 20 -0.63 8.15 -14.33
CA LEU A 20 -1.65 8.58 -13.39
C LEU A 20 -1.17 8.38 -11.96
N SER A 21 -1.74 9.15 -11.03
CA SER A 21 -1.68 8.84 -9.61
C SER A 21 -2.63 7.67 -9.25
N GLY A 22 -2.44 7.06 -8.08
CA GLY A 22 -3.32 5.98 -7.63
C GLY A 22 -4.80 6.36 -7.56
N PRO A 23 -5.18 7.55 -7.00
CA PRO A 23 -6.56 8.02 -7.01
C PRO A 23 -7.16 8.20 -8.42
N GLU A 24 -6.43 8.80 -9.36
CA GLU A 24 -6.86 8.98 -10.75
C GLU A 24 -7.06 7.64 -11.45
N TYR A 25 -6.12 6.73 -11.28
CA TYR A 25 -6.21 5.37 -11.80
C TYR A 25 -7.43 4.62 -11.25
N ALA A 26 -7.65 4.71 -9.92
CA ALA A 26 -8.83 4.11 -9.30
C ALA A 26 -10.14 4.72 -9.81
N GLN A 27 -10.17 6.04 -10.03
CA GLN A 27 -11.36 6.72 -10.52
C GLN A 27 -11.76 6.24 -11.90
N ARG A 28 -10.82 6.05 -12.83
CA ARG A 28 -11.11 5.53 -14.16
C ARG A 28 -11.80 4.16 -14.13
N PHE A 29 -11.32 3.25 -13.28
CA PHE A 29 -11.97 1.95 -13.12
C PHE A 29 -13.33 2.02 -12.42
N ILE A 30 -13.54 2.97 -11.51
CA ILE A 30 -14.85 3.21 -10.92
C ILE A 30 -15.84 3.67 -11.98
N ASP A 31 -15.41 4.54 -12.87
CA ASP A 31 -16.26 5.05 -13.95
C ASP A 31 -16.55 3.96 -14.98
N GLU A 32 -15.56 3.19 -15.42
CA GLU A 32 -15.77 2.01 -16.29
C GLU A 32 -16.75 1.01 -15.64
N ALA A 33 -16.63 0.74 -14.33
CA ALA A 33 -17.54 -0.17 -13.63
C ALA A 33 -18.98 0.35 -13.58
N ARG A 34 -19.17 1.66 -13.41
CA ARG A 34 -20.50 2.29 -13.44
C ARG A 34 -21.10 2.25 -14.83
N GLU A 35 -20.33 2.54 -15.88
CA GLU A 35 -20.76 2.45 -17.27
C GLU A 35 -21.15 1.03 -17.66
N ALA A 36 -20.43 0.03 -17.11
CA ALA A 36 -20.75 -1.37 -17.29
C ALA A 36 -21.96 -1.86 -16.45
N GLY A 37 -22.58 -0.99 -15.65
CA GLY A 37 -23.72 -1.33 -14.80
C GLY A 37 -23.36 -2.25 -13.62
N ILE A 38 -22.10 -2.30 -13.20
CA ILE A 38 -21.68 -3.13 -12.07
C ILE A 38 -22.18 -2.53 -10.77
N GLU A 39 -22.93 -3.30 -9.99
CA GLU A 39 -23.37 -2.90 -8.66
C GLU A 39 -22.23 -2.96 -7.65
N ALA A 40 -21.96 -1.87 -6.96
CA ALA A 40 -20.92 -1.76 -5.95
C ALA A 40 -21.51 -1.52 -4.55
N SER A 41 -21.37 -2.47 -3.66
CA SER A 41 -21.79 -2.35 -2.26
C SER A 41 -20.64 -1.82 -1.42
N VAL A 42 -20.64 -0.51 -1.15
CA VAL A 42 -19.66 0.16 -0.28
C VAL A 42 -20.05 0.03 1.20
N ASP A 43 -19.10 0.30 2.13
CA ASP A 43 -19.30 0.16 3.58
C ASP A 43 -19.86 -1.23 3.96
N THR A 44 -19.49 -2.25 3.18
CA THR A 44 -19.95 -3.62 3.32
C THR A 44 -18.75 -4.55 3.50
N THR A 45 -18.79 -5.38 4.53
CA THR A 45 -17.71 -6.33 4.85
C THR A 45 -18.20 -7.75 4.63
N VAL A 46 -17.51 -8.50 3.78
CA VAL A 46 -17.74 -9.94 3.64
C VAL A 46 -17.17 -10.64 4.87
N ILE A 47 -17.99 -11.41 5.55
CA ILE A 47 -17.64 -12.15 6.78
C ILE A 47 -17.65 -13.66 6.60
N GLY A 48 -18.20 -14.16 5.50
CA GLY A 48 -18.25 -15.60 5.19
C GLY A 48 -18.33 -15.85 3.69
N LEU A 49 -17.76 -16.97 3.29
CA LEU A 49 -17.88 -17.53 1.95
C LEU A 49 -17.95 -19.05 2.10
N ASP A 50 -19.05 -19.63 1.74
CA ASP A 50 -19.31 -21.06 1.85
C ASP A 50 -18.97 -21.82 0.55
N ARG A 51 -18.91 -23.14 0.64
CA ARG A 51 -18.53 -23.99 -0.50
C ARG A 51 -19.56 -23.96 -1.65
N ASP A 52 -20.81 -23.67 -1.34
CA ASP A 52 -21.89 -23.49 -2.30
C ASP A 52 -21.92 -22.11 -2.92
N ARG A 53 -20.87 -21.29 -2.66
CA ARG A 53 -20.72 -19.91 -3.16
C ARG A 53 -21.72 -18.92 -2.56
N THR A 54 -22.24 -19.21 -1.38
CA THR A 54 -22.96 -18.24 -0.58
C THR A 54 -22.01 -17.25 0.05
N VAL A 55 -22.12 -15.97 -0.29
CA VAL A 55 -21.31 -14.90 0.29
C VAL A 55 -22.14 -14.21 1.36
N THR A 56 -21.68 -14.24 2.61
CA THR A 56 -22.32 -13.54 3.72
C THR A 56 -21.60 -12.22 3.97
N ALA A 57 -22.34 -11.13 3.94
CA ALA A 57 -21.81 -9.77 4.13
C ALA A 57 -22.62 -9.01 5.18
N VAL A 58 -21.96 -8.06 5.85
CA VAL A 58 -22.56 -7.17 6.84
C VAL A 58 -22.29 -5.71 6.48
N SER A 59 -23.31 -4.90 6.64
CA SER A 59 -23.25 -3.46 6.44
C SER A 59 -24.04 -2.73 7.54
N ARG A 60 -24.10 -1.41 7.49
CA ARG A 60 -24.98 -0.63 8.41
C ARG A 60 -26.45 -0.98 8.27
N LYS A 61 -26.88 -1.58 7.16
CA LYS A 61 -28.27 -2.02 6.93
C LYS A 61 -28.55 -3.43 7.47
N GLY A 62 -27.55 -4.10 8.01
CA GLY A 62 -27.65 -5.45 8.53
C GLY A 62 -26.85 -6.48 7.75
N LEU A 63 -27.20 -7.73 7.97
CA LEU A 63 -26.59 -8.89 7.32
C LEU A 63 -27.36 -9.23 6.05
N VAL A 64 -26.62 -9.58 5.00
CA VAL A 64 -27.16 -10.02 3.71
C VAL A 64 -26.39 -11.21 3.19
N GLN A 65 -27.05 -12.12 2.51
CA GLN A 65 -26.44 -13.24 1.82
C GLN A 65 -26.68 -13.12 0.31
N TYR A 66 -25.63 -13.39 -0.45
CA TYR A 66 -25.64 -13.42 -1.90
C TYR A 66 -25.32 -14.85 -2.36
N GLN A 67 -26.21 -15.43 -3.13
CA GLN A 67 -25.94 -16.68 -3.84
C GLN A 67 -25.32 -16.34 -5.19
N ALA A 68 -24.12 -16.84 -5.47
CA ALA A 68 -23.39 -16.54 -6.69
C ALA A 68 -23.09 -17.79 -7.51
N ASP A 69 -23.02 -17.63 -8.84
CA ASP A 69 -22.55 -18.68 -9.74
C ASP A 69 -21.03 -18.80 -9.73
N ALA A 70 -20.34 -17.68 -9.51
CA ALA A 70 -18.89 -17.60 -9.35
C ALA A 70 -18.51 -16.49 -8.39
N VAL A 71 -17.39 -16.64 -7.67
CA VAL A 71 -16.85 -15.64 -6.77
C VAL A 71 -15.39 -15.37 -7.12
N ILE A 72 -15.06 -14.10 -7.37
CA ILE A 72 -13.70 -13.64 -7.63
C ILE A 72 -13.18 -12.89 -6.41
N LEU A 73 -12.06 -13.36 -5.84
CA LEU A 73 -11.42 -12.75 -4.68
C LEU A 73 -10.38 -11.72 -5.12
N THR A 74 -10.67 -10.44 -4.90
CA THR A 74 -9.79 -9.31 -5.25
C THR A 74 -9.45 -8.45 -4.03
N MET A 75 -9.24 -9.09 -2.89
CA MET A 75 -9.09 -8.47 -1.56
C MET A 75 -7.76 -7.75 -1.35
N GLY A 76 -6.83 -7.87 -2.29
CA GLY A 76 -5.45 -7.42 -2.11
C GLY A 76 -4.69 -8.24 -1.08
N CYS A 77 -3.66 -7.65 -0.50
CA CYS A 77 -2.85 -8.28 0.54
C CYS A 77 -2.65 -7.33 1.72
N ARG A 78 -2.22 -7.89 2.83
CA ARG A 78 -1.85 -7.15 4.03
C ARG A 78 -0.34 -7.16 4.21
N GLU A 79 0.23 -6.02 4.56
CA GLU A 79 1.64 -5.92 4.92
C GLU A 79 1.94 -6.77 6.16
N ARG A 80 3.13 -7.36 6.18
CA ARG A 80 3.64 -8.02 7.37
C ARG A 80 3.99 -6.97 8.42
N THR A 81 3.43 -7.12 9.60
CA THR A 81 3.80 -6.30 10.76
C THR A 81 5.15 -6.76 11.33
N ARG A 82 5.76 -5.93 12.20
CA ARG A 82 6.98 -6.29 12.92
C ARG A 82 6.88 -7.67 13.60
N GLY A 83 5.74 -7.96 14.23
CA GLY A 83 5.52 -9.26 14.88
C GLY A 83 5.49 -10.43 13.90
N ALA A 84 4.88 -10.23 12.71
CA ALA A 84 4.85 -11.25 11.66
C ALA A 84 6.22 -11.48 11.00
N LEU A 85 7.12 -10.51 11.07
CA LEU A 85 8.51 -10.62 10.60
C LEU A 85 9.46 -11.13 11.68
N SER A 86 8.97 -11.34 12.91
CA SER A 86 9.76 -11.79 14.05
C SER A 86 11.01 -10.92 14.33
N ILE A 87 10.93 -9.62 14.05
CA ILE A 87 12.02 -8.68 14.31
C ILE A 87 12.25 -8.59 15.82
N PRO A 88 13.46 -8.91 16.31
CA PRO A 88 13.75 -8.96 17.73
C PRO A 88 13.78 -7.57 18.39
N GLY A 89 13.89 -7.53 19.71
CA GLY A 89 14.02 -6.34 20.52
C GLY A 89 12.68 -5.84 21.08
N GLU A 90 12.74 -4.68 21.73
CA GLU A 90 11.59 -4.04 22.37
C GLU A 90 10.54 -3.59 21.34
N ARG A 91 9.34 -3.29 21.83
CA ARG A 91 8.22 -2.81 21.00
C ARG A 91 7.95 -1.32 21.24
N PRO A 92 8.86 -0.42 20.82
CA PRO A 92 8.66 1.01 20.99
C PRO A 92 7.48 1.48 20.10
N SER A 93 6.88 2.60 20.48
CA SER A 93 6.02 3.37 19.57
C SER A 93 6.86 3.90 18.40
N GLY A 94 6.23 4.16 17.26
CA GLY A 94 6.93 4.66 16.07
C GLY A 94 7.40 3.57 15.10
N VAL A 95 7.04 2.30 15.34
CA VAL A 95 7.24 1.22 14.36
C VAL A 95 5.97 1.08 13.53
N PHE A 96 6.06 1.41 12.25
CA PHE A 96 4.95 1.40 11.28
C PHE A 96 5.26 0.47 10.12
N THR A 97 4.24 -0.15 9.55
CA THR A 97 4.34 -0.67 8.19
C THR A 97 4.34 0.50 7.20
N ALA A 98 4.94 0.32 6.03
CA ALA A 98 5.05 1.40 5.04
C ALA A 98 3.67 1.92 4.60
N GLY A 99 2.68 1.04 4.39
CA GLY A 99 1.33 1.45 4.00
C GLY A 99 0.58 2.19 5.12
N VAL A 100 0.79 1.84 6.39
CA VAL A 100 0.23 2.60 7.51
C VAL A 100 0.87 3.99 7.59
N ALA A 101 2.19 4.08 7.45
CA ALA A 101 2.91 5.35 7.38
C ALA A 101 2.40 6.23 6.23
N GLN A 102 2.23 5.64 5.05
CA GLN A 102 1.67 6.30 3.87
C GLN A 102 0.25 6.83 4.12
N ALA A 103 -0.61 6.05 4.76
CA ALA A 103 -1.97 6.48 5.09
C ALA A 103 -1.98 7.66 6.07
N TYR A 104 -1.10 7.67 7.08
CA TYR A 104 -0.98 8.80 8.00
C TYR A 104 -0.58 10.08 7.29
N ILE A 105 0.43 10.01 6.44
CA ILE A 105 0.95 11.18 5.72
C ILE A 105 -0.03 11.62 4.64
N ASN A 106 -0.41 10.72 3.73
CA ASN A 106 -1.12 11.08 2.50
C ASN A 106 -2.63 11.28 2.68
N LEU A 107 -3.27 10.60 3.65
CA LEU A 107 -4.71 10.72 3.87
C LEU A 107 -5.06 11.55 5.11
N LYS A 108 -4.18 11.57 6.12
CA LYS A 108 -4.46 12.22 7.39
C LYS A 108 -3.63 13.48 7.62
N ASN A 109 -2.70 13.78 6.70
CA ASN A 109 -1.76 14.90 6.82
C ASN A 109 -1.04 14.92 8.19
N LYS A 110 -0.61 13.75 8.66
CA LYS A 110 0.05 13.57 9.94
C LYS A 110 1.42 12.97 9.74
N MET A 111 2.45 13.69 10.17
CA MET A 111 3.81 13.19 10.18
C MET A 111 3.98 12.12 11.28
N ILE A 112 4.66 11.01 10.95
CA ILE A 112 4.88 9.88 11.85
C ILE A 112 6.18 9.97 12.65
N GLY A 113 7.06 10.87 12.29
CA GLY A 113 8.34 11.10 12.97
C GLY A 113 9.22 12.08 12.20
N ARG A 114 10.25 12.59 12.86
CA ARG A 114 11.23 13.52 12.27
C ARG A 114 12.46 12.84 11.71
N ARG A 115 12.74 11.62 12.20
CA ARG A 115 13.82 10.75 11.71
C ARG A 115 13.27 9.37 11.51
N ALA A 116 13.68 8.72 10.44
CA ALA A 116 13.21 7.39 10.06
C ALA A 116 14.35 6.51 9.57
N VAL A 117 14.22 5.22 9.84
CA VAL A 117 14.98 4.14 9.24
C VAL A 117 13.96 3.22 8.57
N ILE A 118 14.27 2.72 7.39
CA ILE A 118 13.39 1.84 6.64
C ILE A 118 14.02 0.46 6.54
N LEU A 119 13.23 -0.56 6.85
CA LEU A 119 13.63 -1.96 6.72
C LEU A 119 12.94 -2.56 5.49
N GLY A 120 13.74 -2.97 4.53
CA GLY A 120 13.32 -3.48 3.23
C GLY A 120 13.37 -2.43 2.12
N SER A 121 13.93 -2.83 0.98
CA SER A 121 14.08 -1.99 -0.22
C SER A 121 13.02 -2.28 -1.29
N GLY A 122 11.85 -2.79 -0.87
CA GLY A 122 10.69 -2.89 -1.76
C GLY A 122 10.19 -1.50 -2.20
N ASP A 123 9.42 -1.46 -3.28
CA ASP A 123 8.96 -0.20 -3.88
C ASP A 123 8.27 0.73 -2.88
N ILE A 124 7.37 0.20 -2.05
CA ILE A 124 6.64 1.02 -1.07
C ILE A 124 7.60 1.62 -0.03
N GLY A 125 8.61 0.85 0.43
CA GLY A 125 9.63 1.34 1.36
C GLY A 125 10.42 2.50 0.77
N MET A 126 10.89 2.38 -0.47
CA MET A 126 11.64 3.42 -1.17
C MET A 126 10.78 4.66 -1.47
N ILE A 127 9.53 4.46 -1.92
CA ILE A 127 8.58 5.56 -2.14
C ILE A 127 8.33 6.32 -0.83
N MET A 128 8.22 5.60 0.30
CA MET A 128 8.06 6.22 1.60
C MET A 128 9.32 6.94 2.08
N ALA A 129 10.52 6.44 1.74
CA ALA A 129 11.77 7.16 2.00
C ALA A 129 11.74 8.55 1.35
N ARG A 130 11.46 8.60 0.05
CA ARG A 130 11.28 9.85 -0.69
C ARG A 130 10.18 10.73 -0.07
N ARG A 131 9.01 10.14 0.20
CA ARG A 131 7.86 10.88 0.73
C ARG A 131 8.16 11.53 2.08
N LEU A 132 8.75 10.81 3.02
CA LEU A 132 9.16 11.32 4.32
C LEU A 132 10.15 12.48 4.18
N THR A 133 11.11 12.35 3.26
CA THR A 133 12.10 13.40 3.00
C THR A 133 11.45 14.66 2.46
N LEU A 134 10.51 14.52 1.51
CA LEU A 134 9.75 15.65 0.97
C LEU A 134 8.90 16.38 2.01
N GLU A 135 8.42 15.65 3.02
CA GLU A 135 7.68 16.23 4.15
C GLU A 135 8.58 16.76 5.27
N GLY A 136 9.89 16.81 5.04
CA GLY A 136 10.86 17.40 5.97
C GLY A 136 11.39 16.48 7.06
N ALA A 137 11.12 15.18 7.00
CA ALA A 137 11.78 14.21 7.86
C ALA A 137 13.17 13.83 7.30
N LYS A 138 14.07 13.42 8.18
CA LYS A 138 15.34 12.83 7.79
C LYS A 138 15.20 11.32 7.71
N VAL A 139 15.42 10.74 6.55
CA VAL A 139 15.60 9.29 6.40
C VAL A 139 17.07 8.97 6.50
N ASP A 140 17.47 8.31 7.59
CA ASP A 140 18.88 8.05 7.86
C ASP A 140 19.42 6.93 6.98
N ALA A 141 18.62 5.90 6.70
CA ALA A 141 19.01 4.77 5.85
C ALA A 141 17.83 3.88 5.47
N VAL A 142 18.05 3.10 4.42
CA VAL A 142 17.27 1.91 4.07
C VAL A 142 18.15 0.69 4.24
N PHE A 143 17.68 -0.34 4.94
CA PHE A 143 18.38 -1.61 5.15
C PHE A 143 17.64 -2.73 4.40
N GLU A 144 18.39 -3.58 3.72
CA GLU A 144 17.86 -4.70 2.95
C GLU A 144 18.62 -5.98 3.33
N ILE A 145 17.91 -7.04 3.62
CA ILE A 145 18.48 -8.35 3.96
C ILE A 145 19.14 -9.03 2.75
N LEU A 146 18.60 -8.78 1.55
CA LEU A 146 19.12 -9.35 0.31
C LEU A 146 20.39 -8.62 -0.16
N PRO A 147 21.25 -9.28 -0.94
CA PRO A 147 22.43 -8.66 -1.54
C PRO A 147 22.11 -7.71 -2.71
N TYR A 148 20.83 -7.46 -2.96
CA TYR A 148 20.33 -6.56 -3.99
C TYR A 148 19.03 -5.89 -3.53
N ALA A 149 18.71 -4.75 -4.11
CA ALA A 149 17.44 -4.07 -3.85
C ALA A 149 16.28 -4.86 -4.45
N SER A 150 15.20 -5.02 -3.68
CA SER A 150 14.04 -5.84 -4.06
C SER A 150 13.00 -5.10 -4.92
N GLY A 151 13.05 -3.77 -4.96
CA GLY A 151 12.14 -2.95 -5.76
C GLY A 151 12.70 -2.55 -7.13
N LEU A 152 11.94 -1.75 -7.87
CA LEU A 152 12.27 -1.35 -9.23
C LEU A 152 13.51 -0.45 -9.29
N PRO A 153 14.40 -0.61 -10.29
CA PRO A 153 15.61 0.20 -10.45
C PRO A 153 15.33 1.72 -10.50
N ARG A 154 14.22 2.13 -11.11
CA ARG A 154 13.82 3.54 -11.13
C ARG A 154 13.59 4.11 -9.73
N ASN A 155 13.04 3.33 -8.81
CA ASN A 155 12.78 3.76 -7.43
C ASN A 155 14.07 3.85 -6.61
N ILE A 156 15.09 3.03 -6.90
CA ILE A 156 16.42 3.20 -6.33
C ILE A 156 16.99 4.56 -6.71
N GLN A 157 16.86 4.95 -7.98
CA GLN A 157 17.35 6.24 -8.45
C GLN A 157 16.50 7.38 -7.85
N GLN A 158 15.21 7.39 -8.15
CA GLN A 158 14.30 8.50 -7.87
C GLN A 158 13.90 8.67 -6.39
N CYS A 159 14.02 7.61 -5.60
CA CYS A 159 13.59 7.65 -4.20
C CYS A 159 14.76 7.65 -3.21
N LEU A 160 15.91 7.12 -3.60
CA LEU A 160 17.07 7.03 -2.70
C LEU A 160 18.23 7.89 -3.18
N LYS A 161 18.78 7.64 -4.38
CA LYS A 161 19.98 8.32 -4.86
C LYS A 161 19.78 9.82 -5.04
N ASP A 162 18.67 10.24 -5.64
CA ASP A 162 18.36 11.66 -5.88
C ASP A 162 18.19 12.44 -4.57
N TYR A 163 17.93 11.74 -3.45
CA TYR A 163 17.78 12.33 -2.12
C TYR A 163 18.97 12.03 -1.17
N GLY A 164 20.02 11.38 -1.67
CA GLY A 164 21.18 11.04 -0.87
C GLY A 164 20.90 10.08 0.29
N ILE A 165 19.85 9.25 0.16
CA ILE A 165 19.48 8.28 1.18
C ILE A 165 20.31 7.01 0.99
N PRO A 166 21.12 6.60 1.98
CA PRO A 166 21.96 5.41 1.88
C PRO A 166 21.11 4.12 1.89
N LEU A 167 21.52 3.17 1.05
CA LEU A 167 20.97 1.81 1.00
C LEU A 167 22.06 0.84 1.42
N TYR A 168 21.80 0.09 2.49
CA TYR A 168 22.68 -0.96 3.00
C TYR A 168 22.08 -2.32 2.64
N LEU A 169 22.80 -3.09 1.84
CA LEU A 169 22.42 -4.44 1.41
C LEU A 169 23.05 -5.48 2.33
N SER A 170 22.47 -6.69 2.37
CA SER A 170 22.95 -7.81 3.22
C SER A 170 23.03 -7.45 4.71
N HIS A 171 22.07 -6.67 5.20
CA HIS A 171 21.95 -6.29 6.61
C HIS A 171 20.66 -6.83 7.22
N THR A 172 20.78 -7.35 8.46
CA THR A 172 19.67 -7.90 9.25
C THR A 172 19.49 -7.13 10.54
#